data_61b3cee55d30dd9ad847e3c2d32cc336
#
_entry.id   61b3cee55d30dd9ad847e3c2d32cc336
#
_cell.length_a   1.000
_cell.length_b   1.000
_cell.length_c   1.000
_cell.angle_alpha   90.00
_cell.angle_beta   90.00
_cell.angle_gamma   90.00
#
_symmetry.space_group_name_H-M   'P 1'
#
loop_
_entity.id
_entity.type
_entity.pdbx_description
1 polymer ?
#
loop_
_entity_poly.entity_id
_entity_poly.type
_entity_poly.pdbx_seq_one_letter_code
_entity_poly.pdbx_strand_id
1 'polypeptide(L)'
;MRLAIDLGGTNIRIAQVAEGKCLKRNSVACLATQDVDVILTQLFELIEPMIGETVEGIGIGVPSIVDTVHGIVYDAMNIASWKEVHLKELLEEKFGLPVAVNNDSNCFALGESLFGSGRLYENMVGITIGTGIGLGIIIHHSLYGGGYAGAGELGALPYLEADYEYYCSSGFFKRRNTTGAAESEKALKGDNDALLLWQEF
;
A
#
# COMPACT_ATOMS: atom_id res chain seq x y z
N MET A 1 -12.15 -10.57 15.19
CA MET A 1 -11.84 -10.52 13.74
C MET A 1 -11.63 -9.07 13.31
N ARG A 2 -10.82 -8.81 12.28
CA ARG A 2 -10.57 -7.45 11.73
C ARG A 2 -10.87 -7.45 10.24
N LEU A 3 -11.26 -6.30 9.71
CA LEU A 3 -11.20 -6.04 8.28
C LEU A 3 -9.86 -5.39 7.93
N ALA A 4 -9.18 -5.92 6.91
CA ALA A 4 -7.98 -5.36 6.32
C ALA A 4 -8.31 -4.88 4.91
N ILE A 5 -8.00 -3.62 4.61
CA ILE A 5 -8.30 -2.99 3.34
C ILE A 5 -6.99 -2.45 2.73
N ASP A 6 -6.79 -2.73 1.46
CA ASP A 6 -5.74 -2.15 0.61
C ASP A 6 -6.44 -1.29 -0.44
N LEU A 7 -6.41 0.02 -0.24
CA LEU A 7 -6.98 0.99 -1.16
C LEU A 7 -5.90 1.48 -2.12
N GLY A 8 -5.82 0.89 -3.29
CA GLY A 8 -4.91 1.32 -4.35
C GLY A 8 -5.62 2.09 -5.46
N GLY A 9 -4.86 2.84 -6.26
CA GLY A 9 -5.40 3.58 -7.41
C GLY A 9 -5.94 2.69 -8.55
N THR A 10 -5.65 1.41 -8.55
CA THR A 10 -6.16 0.45 -9.56
C THR A 10 -7.23 -0.46 -8.98
N ASN A 11 -7.05 -0.94 -7.77
CA ASN A 11 -7.96 -1.88 -7.11
C ASN A 11 -8.13 -1.50 -5.64
N ILE A 12 -9.32 -1.78 -5.13
CA ILE A 12 -9.59 -1.86 -3.69
C ILE A 12 -9.69 -3.33 -3.34
N ARG A 13 -8.92 -3.77 -2.35
CA ARG A 13 -8.96 -5.14 -1.83
C ARG A 13 -9.40 -5.10 -0.38
N ILE A 14 -10.25 -6.04 0.02
CA ILE A 14 -10.72 -6.19 1.38
C ILE A 14 -10.64 -7.65 1.82
N ALA A 15 -10.24 -7.87 3.07
CA ALA A 15 -10.20 -9.20 3.65
C ALA A 15 -10.70 -9.19 5.11
N GLN A 16 -11.40 -10.25 5.48
CA GLN A 16 -11.62 -10.61 6.89
C GLN A 16 -10.40 -11.38 7.38
N VAL A 17 -9.78 -10.90 8.45
CA VAL A 17 -8.56 -11.48 9.02
C VAL A 17 -8.77 -11.84 10.48
N ALA A 18 -8.39 -13.04 10.87
CA ALA A 18 -8.33 -13.48 12.26
C ALA A 18 -7.09 -14.35 12.47
N GLU A 19 -6.39 -14.14 13.58
CA GLU A 19 -5.20 -14.93 13.97
C GLU A 19 -4.13 -15.02 12.85
N GLY A 20 -3.92 -13.91 12.13
CA GLY A 20 -2.98 -13.85 11.02
C GLY A 20 -3.41 -14.59 9.75
N LYS A 21 -4.66 -15.06 9.66
CA LYS A 21 -5.19 -15.77 8.50
C LYS A 21 -6.26 -14.95 7.79
N CYS A 22 -6.19 -14.95 6.46
CA CYS A 22 -7.25 -14.42 5.60
C CYS A 22 -8.38 -15.44 5.51
N LEU A 23 -9.57 -15.09 6.00
CA LEU A 23 -10.75 -15.96 6.01
C LEU A 23 -11.63 -15.78 4.78
N LYS A 24 -11.82 -14.50 4.37
CA LYS A 24 -12.63 -14.12 3.22
C LYS A 24 -11.98 -12.89 2.59
N ARG A 25 -11.98 -12.82 1.27
CA ARG A 25 -11.47 -11.65 0.55
C ARG A 25 -12.37 -11.27 -0.62
N ASN A 26 -12.35 -10.00 -0.96
CA ASN A 26 -12.98 -9.44 -2.15
C ASN A 26 -12.06 -8.39 -2.78
N SER A 27 -12.23 -8.10 -4.06
CA SER A 27 -11.48 -7.09 -4.77
C SER A 27 -12.32 -6.50 -5.88
N VAL A 28 -12.26 -5.18 -6.04
CA VAL A 28 -12.93 -4.45 -7.12
C VAL A 28 -11.95 -3.46 -7.75
N ALA A 29 -12.19 -3.09 -9.01
CA ALA A 29 -11.44 -1.99 -9.63
C ALA A 29 -11.77 -0.68 -8.93
N CYS A 30 -10.75 0.11 -8.60
CA CYS A 30 -10.93 1.41 -7.95
C CYS A 30 -11.41 2.46 -8.96
N LEU A 31 -12.42 3.24 -8.59
CA LEU A 31 -12.91 4.38 -9.34
C LEU A 31 -12.03 5.64 -9.14
N ALA A 32 -10.72 5.47 -9.17
CA ALA A 32 -9.70 6.45 -8.77
C ALA A 32 -9.73 7.80 -9.52
N THR A 33 -10.41 7.85 -10.67
CA THR A 33 -10.56 9.09 -11.47
C THR A 33 -11.84 9.87 -11.13
N GLN A 34 -12.68 9.33 -10.25
CA GLN A 34 -13.93 9.94 -9.82
C GLN A 34 -13.72 10.87 -8.62
N ASP A 35 -14.79 11.59 -8.25
CA ASP A 35 -14.81 12.46 -7.10
C ASP A 35 -14.69 11.69 -5.78
N VAL A 36 -14.28 12.38 -4.71
CA VAL A 36 -14.09 11.82 -3.37
C VAL A 36 -15.30 11.01 -2.90
N ASP A 37 -16.51 11.57 -3.03
CA ASP A 37 -17.74 10.95 -2.55
C ASP A 37 -18.08 9.65 -3.29
N VAL A 38 -17.75 9.56 -4.59
CA VAL A 38 -17.97 8.34 -5.38
C VAL A 38 -17.04 7.23 -4.93
N ILE A 39 -15.77 7.55 -4.64
CA ILE A 39 -14.80 6.57 -4.17
C ILE A 39 -15.13 6.13 -2.73
N LEU A 40 -15.55 7.05 -1.87
CA LEU A 40 -16.01 6.73 -0.52
C LEU A 40 -17.26 5.83 -0.55
N THR A 41 -18.22 6.13 -1.42
CA THR A 41 -19.41 5.29 -1.60
C THR A 41 -19.02 3.88 -2.05
N GLN A 42 -18.12 3.75 -3.04
CA GLN A 42 -17.59 2.46 -3.47
C GLN A 42 -16.93 1.70 -2.31
N LEU A 43 -16.14 2.40 -1.49
CA LEU A 43 -15.48 1.81 -0.32
C LEU A 43 -16.50 1.32 0.71
N PHE A 44 -17.53 2.11 1.00
CA PHE A 44 -18.60 1.74 1.93
C PHE A 44 -19.37 0.51 1.44
N GLU A 45 -19.76 0.47 0.17
CA GLU A 45 -20.45 -0.67 -0.46
C GLU A 45 -19.61 -1.95 -0.43
N LEU A 46 -18.27 -1.82 -0.49
CA LEU A 46 -17.36 -2.95 -0.39
C LEU A 46 -17.22 -3.46 1.05
N ILE A 47 -17.22 -2.55 2.03
CA ILE A 47 -17.07 -2.86 3.45
C ILE A 47 -18.35 -3.46 4.04
N GLU A 48 -19.51 -2.89 3.74
CA GLU A 48 -20.80 -3.23 4.37
C GLU A 48 -21.11 -4.74 4.39
N PRO A 49 -20.98 -5.49 3.28
CA PRO A 49 -21.24 -6.95 3.26
C PRO A 49 -20.15 -7.79 3.95
N MET A 50 -19.06 -7.15 4.37
CA MET A 50 -17.95 -7.80 5.08
C MET A 50 -18.01 -7.57 6.59
N ILE A 51 -18.87 -6.68 7.07
CA ILE A 51 -19.11 -6.46 8.50
C ILE A 51 -20.07 -7.53 9.01
N GLY A 52 -19.68 -8.20 10.08
CA GLY A 52 -20.52 -9.13 10.85
C GLY A 52 -20.29 -8.91 12.35
N GLU A 53 -21.08 -9.57 13.18
CA GLU A 53 -21.06 -9.41 14.66
C GLU A 53 -19.67 -9.60 15.30
N THR A 54 -18.78 -10.33 14.63
CA THR A 54 -17.43 -10.63 15.13
C THR A 54 -16.35 -9.68 14.65
N VAL A 55 -16.69 -8.69 13.80
CA VAL A 55 -15.74 -7.67 13.33
C VAL A 55 -15.59 -6.59 14.40
N GLU A 56 -14.36 -6.37 14.85
CA GLU A 56 -14.03 -5.49 15.98
C GLU A 56 -13.28 -4.22 15.54
N GLY A 57 -12.96 -4.08 14.26
CA GLY A 57 -12.26 -2.92 13.73
C GLY A 57 -11.79 -3.08 12.31
N ILE A 58 -11.40 -1.96 11.71
CA ILE A 58 -10.97 -1.82 10.31
C ILE A 58 -9.55 -1.28 10.27
N GLY A 59 -8.67 -1.95 9.53
CA GLY A 59 -7.35 -1.44 9.16
C GLY A 59 -7.30 -1.17 7.66
N ILE A 60 -6.82 0.01 7.26
CA ILE A 60 -6.75 0.39 5.85
C ILE A 60 -5.36 0.94 5.50
N GLY A 61 -4.75 0.37 4.46
CA GLY A 61 -3.55 0.86 3.81
C GLY A 61 -3.91 1.71 2.60
N VAL A 62 -3.27 2.86 2.45
CA VAL A 62 -3.47 3.80 1.34
C VAL A 62 -2.13 4.24 0.74
N PRO A 63 -2.04 4.49 -0.57
CA PRO A 63 -0.79 4.93 -1.22
C PRO A 63 -0.60 6.45 -1.04
N SER A 64 -0.28 6.87 0.20
CA SER A 64 -0.28 8.28 0.56
C SER A 64 0.50 8.55 1.83
N ILE A 65 0.81 9.83 2.08
CA ILE A 65 1.20 10.32 3.40
C ILE A 65 -0.05 10.36 4.29
N VAL A 66 0.05 9.77 5.47
CA VAL A 66 -1.06 9.63 6.41
C VAL A 66 -0.70 10.22 7.77
N ASP A 67 -1.52 11.14 8.28
CA ASP A 67 -1.58 11.40 9.71
C ASP A 67 -2.22 10.19 10.40
N THR A 68 -1.41 9.32 10.93
CA THR A 68 -1.87 8.05 11.53
C THR A 68 -2.63 8.24 12.84
N VAL A 69 -2.49 9.39 13.52
CA VAL A 69 -3.21 9.69 14.76
C VAL A 69 -4.67 10.04 14.45
N HIS A 70 -4.87 10.94 13.51
CA HIS A 70 -6.20 11.39 13.10
C HIS A 70 -6.78 10.59 11.94
N GLY A 71 -5.96 9.77 11.25
CA GLY A 71 -6.37 8.97 10.09
C GLY A 71 -6.72 9.83 8.88
N ILE A 72 -5.96 10.93 8.69
CA ILE A 72 -6.14 11.84 7.56
C ILE A 72 -5.18 11.44 6.45
N VAL A 73 -5.72 11.30 5.25
CA VAL A 73 -4.98 10.96 4.03
C VAL A 73 -4.70 12.23 3.25
N TYR A 74 -3.43 12.49 2.93
CA TYR A 74 -3.02 13.68 2.17
C TYR A 74 -2.47 13.29 0.79
N ASP A 75 -2.92 13.97 -0.27
CA ASP A 75 -2.41 13.84 -1.64
C ASP A 75 -2.23 12.37 -2.09
N ALA A 76 -3.31 11.58 -2.03
CA ALA A 76 -3.24 10.16 -2.36
C ALA A 76 -2.73 9.92 -3.78
N MET A 77 -1.61 9.24 -3.90
CA MET A 77 -1.02 8.90 -5.19
C MET A 77 -2.00 8.04 -6.00
N ASN A 78 -2.17 8.38 -7.27
CA ASN A 78 -3.08 7.69 -8.18
C ASN A 78 -4.59 7.80 -7.85
N ILE A 79 -4.99 8.69 -6.90
CA ILE A 79 -6.39 9.04 -6.60
C ILE A 79 -6.48 10.57 -6.55
N ALA A 80 -6.55 11.21 -7.71
CA ALA A 80 -6.32 12.65 -7.86
C ALA A 80 -7.27 13.54 -7.05
N SER A 81 -8.49 13.07 -6.78
CA SER A 81 -9.48 13.79 -5.97
C SER A 81 -9.17 13.81 -4.47
N TRP A 82 -8.34 12.88 -3.97
CA TRP A 82 -8.02 12.76 -2.55
C TRP A 82 -6.85 13.67 -2.16
N LYS A 83 -7.14 14.97 -1.94
CA LYS A 83 -6.16 15.96 -1.48
C LYS A 83 -6.01 15.96 0.03
N GLU A 84 -7.13 15.96 0.74
CA GLU A 84 -7.23 15.81 2.18
C GLU A 84 -8.53 15.07 2.49
N VAL A 85 -8.43 13.87 3.06
CA VAL A 85 -9.60 13.04 3.38
C VAL A 85 -9.48 12.52 4.81
N HIS A 86 -10.44 12.86 5.65
CA HIS A 86 -10.55 12.40 7.04
C HIS A 86 -11.11 10.98 7.10
N LEU A 87 -10.36 10.05 6.51
CA LEU A 87 -10.84 8.70 6.21
C LEU A 87 -11.24 7.91 7.45
N LYS A 88 -10.47 8.05 8.54
CA LYS A 88 -10.79 7.39 9.82
C LYS A 88 -12.15 7.85 10.36
N GLU A 89 -12.36 9.15 10.46
CA GLU A 89 -13.59 9.74 10.96
C GLU A 89 -14.81 9.29 10.15
N LEU A 90 -14.71 9.37 8.81
CA LEU A 90 -15.79 8.96 7.91
C LEU A 90 -16.16 7.48 8.03
N LEU A 91 -15.15 6.61 8.20
CA LEU A 91 -15.40 5.18 8.39
C LEU A 91 -15.92 4.84 9.79
N GLU A 92 -15.40 5.50 10.83
CA GLU A 92 -15.88 5.35 12.21
C GLU A 92 -17.31 5.82 12.35
N GLU A 93 -17.68 6.97 11.76
CA GLU A 93 -19.03 7.48 11.74
C GLU A 93 -20.00 6.53 11.00
N LYS A 94 -19.59 6.01 9.85
CA LYS A 94 -20.42 5.13 9.01
C LYS A 94 -20.66 3.77 9.64
N PHE A 95 -19.65 3.16 10.26
CA PHE A 95 -19.68 1.74 10.66
C PHE A 95 -19.69 1.51 12.17
N GLY A 96 -19.43 2.54 12.99
CA GLY A 96 -19.36 2.42 14.45
C GLY A 96 -18.23 1.52 14.95
N LEU A 97 -17.20 1.31 14.16
CA LEU A 97 -16.05 0.43 14.45
C LEU A 97 -14.76 1.27 14.52
N PRO A 98 -13.82 0.95 15.42
CA PRO A 98 -12.53 1.62 15.44
C PRO A 98 -11.76 1.40 14.12
N VAL A 99 -11.17 2.48 13.60
CA VAL A 99 -10.44 2.49 12.33
C VAL A 99 -8.99 2.92 12.51
N ALA A 100 -8.07 2.21 11.87
CA ALA A 100 -6.67 2.59 11.75
C ALA A 100 -6.32 2.78 10.28
N VAL A 101 -5.72 3.92 9.94
CA VAL A 101 -5.26 4.25 8.58
C VAL A 101 -3.76 4.41 8.58
N ASN A 102 -3.07 3.83 7.60
CA ASN A 102 -1.63 4.01 7.40
C ASN A 102 -1.27 3.96 5.91
N ASN A 103 -0.03 4.32 5.59
CA ASN A 103 0.55 4.08 4.28
C ASN A 103 0.59 2.57 3.96
N ASP A 104 0.37 2.19 2.70
CA ASP A 104 0.30 0.80 2.25
C ASP A 104 1.62 0.03 2.47
N SER A 105 2.77 0.66 2.19
CA SER A 105 4.09 0.04 2.39
C SER A 105 4.45 -0.10 3.88
N ASN A 106 3.99 0.82 4.72
CA ASN A 106 4.04 0.69 6.17
C ASN A 106 3.20 -0.51 6.66
N CYS A 107 1.99 -0.66 6.12
CA CYS A 107 1.14 -1.81 6.42
C CYS A 107 1.79 -3.13 5.97
N PHE A 108 2.44 -3.15 4.81
CA PHE A 108 3.21 -4.30 4.32
C PHE A 108 4.35 -4.67 5.28
N ALA A 109 5.22 -3.70 5.63
CA ALA A 109 6.34 -3.93 6.52
C ALA A 109 5.89 -4.42 7.91
N LEU A 110 4.81 -3.85 8.45
CA LEU A 110 4.22 -4.28 9.71
C LEU A 110 3.66 -5.71 9.61
N GLY A 111 2.99 -6.03 8.50
CA GLY A 111 2.48 -7.37 8.23
C GLY A 111 3.59 -8.41 8.18
N GLU A 112 4.70 -8.14 7.47
CA GLU A 112 5.88 -9.00 7.42
C GLU A 112 6.56 -9.15 8.79
N SER A 113 6.62 -8.08 9.57
CA SER A 113 7.18 -8.11 10.94
C SER A 113 6.35 -8.97 11.89
N LEU A 114 5.03 -8.98 11.77
CA LEU A 114 4.14 -9.69 12.70
C LEU A 114 3.83 -11.14 12.25
N PHE A 115 3.69 -11.37 10.95
CA PHE A 115 3.14 -12.62 10.41
C PHE A 115 4.03 -13.26 9.33
N GLY A 116 4.95 -12.50 8.73
CA GLY A 116 5.77 -12.94 7.61
C GLY A 116 7.21 -13.29 7.96
N SER A 117 8.09 -13.06 7.00
CA SER A 117 9.53 -13.36 7.08
C SER A 117 10.28 -12.49 8.09
N GLY A 118 9.71 -11.32 8.44
CA GLY A 118 10.29 -10.38 9.39
C GLY A 118 10.18 -10.74 10.86
N ARG A 119 9.38 -11.75 11.23
CA ARG A 119 9.07 -12.10 12.64
C ARG A 119 10.25 -12.35 13.55
N LEU A 120 11.39 -12.76 12.98
CA LEU A 120 12.60 -13.10 13.74
C LEU A 120 13.51 -11.89 13.95
N TYR A 121 13.16 -10.73 13.40
CA TYR A 121 14.01 -9.54 13.43
C TYR A 121 13.33 -8.44 14.23
N GLU A 122 14.05 -7.91 15.20
CA GLU A 122 13.63 -6.77 16.02
C GLU A 122 13.57 -5.47 15.18
N ASN A 123 14.50 -5.35 14.25
CA ASN A 123 14.63 -4.22 13.34
C ASN A 123 14.68 -4.72 11.91
N MET A 124 13.86 -4.16 11.03
CA MET A 124 13.81 -4.51 9.62
C MET A 124 13.30 -3.37 8.76
N VAL A 125 13.56 -3.49 7.48
CA VAL A 125 12.99 -2.63 6.45
C VAL A 125 12.21 -3.53 5.48
N GLY A 126 10.95 -3.18 5.23
CA GLY A 126 10.13 -3.78 4.19
C GLY A 126 10.11 -2.88 2.97
N ILE A 127 10.51 -3.38 1.81
CA ILE A 127 10.52 -2.63 0.54
C ILE A 127 9.46 -3.20 -0.39
N THR A 128 8.60 -2.35 -0.93
CA THR A 128 7.66 -2.68 -1.99
C THR A 128 8.12 -2.06 -3.30
N ILE A 129 8.23 -2.88 -4.36
CA ILE A 129 8.60 -2.43 -5.70
C ILE A 129 7.45 -2.79 -6.64
N GLY A 130 6.77 -1.76 -7.16
CA GLY A 130 5.59 -1.92 -7.98
C GLY A 130 5.44 -0.74 -8.94
N THR A 131 4.29 -0.08 -8.93
CA THR A 131 4.06 1.18 -9.66
C THR A 131 5.04 2.25 -9.21
N GLY A 132 5.30 2.30 -7.88
CA GLY A 132 6.32 3.10 -7.24
C GLY A 132 7.24 2.25 -6.36
N ILE A 133 8.05 2.91 -5.55
CA ILE A 133 8.84 2.33 -4.47
C ILE A 133 8.29 2.82 -3.14
N GLY A 134 7.89 1.87 -2.30
CA GLY A 134 7.51 2.14 -0.92
C GLY A 134 8.43 1.43 0.05
N LEU A 135 8.56 1.98 1.26
CA LEU A 135 9.40 1.43 2.30
C LEU A 135 8.75 1.63 3.66
N GLY A 136 8.66 0.57 4.44
CA GLY A 136 8.27 0.64 5.84
C GLY A 136 9.42 0.24 6.75
N ILE A 137 9.59 0.97 7.84
CA ILE A 137 10.70 0.78 8.80
C ILE A 137 10.15 0.24 10.10
N ILE A 138 10.69 -0.88 10.56
CA ILE A 138 10.38 -1.45 11.87
C ILE A 138 11.61 -1.30 12.77
N ILE A 139 11.42 -0.71 13.94
CA ILE A 139 12.44 -0.54 15.00
C ILE A 139 11.86 -1.05 16.31
N HIS A 140 12.57 -1.95 16.98
CA HIS A 140 12.11 -2.59 18.22
C HIS A 140 10.70 -3.18 18.10
N HIS A 141 10.47 -3.95 17.02
CA HIS A 141 9.19 -4.56 16.67
C HIS A 141 8.03 -3.56 16.44
N SER A 142 8.31 -2.27 16.31
CA SER A 142 7.32 -1.21 16.11
C SER A 142 7.54 -0.46 14.81
N LEU A 143 6.46 -0.10 14.14
CA LEU A 143 6.54 0.71 12.94
C LEU A 143 7.06 2.11 13.27
N TYR A 144 8.09 2.54 12.55
CA TYR A 144 8.67 3.87 12.70
C TYR A 144 8.18 4.80 11.61
N GLY A 145 7.35 5.77 11.96
CA GLY A 145 6.75 6.74 11.03
C GLY A 145 7.55 8.06 10.89
N GLY A 146 8.60 8.25 11.69
CA GLY A 146 9.32 9.53 11.74
C GLY A 146 8.52 10.65 12.43
N GLY A 147 9.03 11.87 12.36
CA GLY A 147 8.40 13.02 13.03
C GLY A 147 7.15 13.56 12.32
N TYR A 148 7.02 13.35 11.00
CA TYR A 148 5.94 13.88 10.15
C TYR A 148 5.41 12.82 9.17
N ALA A 149 5.37 11.57 9.57
CA ALA A 149 4.95 10.43 8.74
C ALA A 149 5.77 10.24 7.44
N GLY A 150 6.96 10.85 7.34
CA GLY A 150 7.82 10.79 6.16
C GLY A 150 8.92 9.73 6.23
N ALA A 151 8.94 8.88 7.26
CA ALA A 151 9.89 7.79 7.30
C ALA A 151 9.52 6.74 6.26
N GLY A 152 10.49 6.33 5.45
CA GLY A 152 10.25 5.35 4.40
C GLY A 152 9.99 5.93 3.01
N GLU A 153 9.98 7.25 2.83
CA GLU A 153 9.81 7.91 1.52
C GLU A 153 11.07 7.80 0.63
N LEU A 154 11.64 6.58 0.54
CA LEU A 154 12.85 6.30 -0.24
C LEU A 154 12.67 6.62 -1.72
N GLY A 155 11.48 6.34 -2.27
CA GLY A 155 11.20 6.53 -3.69
C GLY A 155 11.45 7.96 -4.16
N ALA A 156 11.13 8.95 -3.32
CA ALA A 156 11.27 10.37 -3.61
C ALA A 156 12.68 10.94 -3.38
N LEU A 157 13.63 10.13 -2.87
CA LEU A 157 14.99 10.63 -2.67
C LEU A 157 15.70 10.83 -4.02
N PRO A 158 16.44 11.94 -4.19
CA PRO A 158 17.19 12.20 -5.41
C PRO A 158 18.20 11.09 -5.73
N TYR A 159 18.19 10.63 -6.97
CA TYR A 159 19.14 9.67 -7.49
C TYR A 159 19.44 9.95 -8.95
N LEU A 160 20.71 10.10 -9.31
CA LEU A 160 21.17 10.52 -10.65
C LEU A 160 20.48 11.83 -11.08
N GLU A 161 19.76 11.83 -12.20
CA GLU A 161 19.05 13.00 -12.75
C GLU A 161 17.56 13.07 -12.35
N ALA A 162 17.08 12.13 -11.51
CA ALA A 162 15.68 12.06 -11.06
C ALA A 162 15.61 11.61 -9.60
N ASP A 163 14.92 10.51 -9.31
CA ASP A 163 14.75 9.90 -8.00
C ASP A 163 14.83 8.36 -8.10
N TYR A 164 14.84 7.68 -6.95
CA TYR A 164 14.86 6.22 -6.91
C TYR A 164 13.64 5.60 -7.57
N GLU A 165 12.45 6.19 -7.42
CA GLU A 165 11.24 5.66 -8.04
C GLU A 165 11.33 5.67 -9.56
N TYR A 166 11.90 6.72 -10.13
CA TYR A 166 12.11 6.80 -11.57
C TYR A 166 12.93 5.63 -12.08
N TYR A 167 14.03 5.26 -11.41
CA TYR A 167 14.96 4.23 -11.89
C TYR A 167 14.57 2.82 -11.49
N CYS A 168 13.93 2.63 -10.34
CA CYS A 168 13.73 1.32 -9.70
C CYS A 168 12.24 0.98 -9.48
N SER A 169 11.32 1.47 -10.31
CA SER A 169 9.90 1.09 -10.29
C SER A 169 9.45 0.50 -11.62
N SER A 170 8.17 0.10 -11.71
CA SER A 170 7.61 -0.37 -12.99
C SER A 170 7.69 0.68 -14.11
N GLY A 171 7.84 1.95 -13.77
CA GLY A 171 8.10 3.06 -14.69
C GLY A 171 9.38 2.87 -15.52
N PHE A 172 10.41 2.25 -14.94
CA PHE A 172 11.65 1.91 -15.63
C PHE A 172 11.39 1.05 -16.90
N PHE A 173 10.61 0.00 -16.76
CA PHE A 173 10.24 -0.88 -17.87
C PHE A 173 9.25 -0.24 -18.83
N LYS A 174 8.26 0.51 -18.33
CA LYS A 174 7.26 1.20 -19.15
C LYS A 174 7.89 2.21 -20.10
N ARG A 175 8.90 2.96 -19.66
CA ARG A 175 9.65 3.89 -20.52
C ARG A 175 10.42 3.20 -21.65
N ARG A 176 10.67 1.90 -21.52
CA ARG A 176 11.30 1.04 -22.52
C ARG A 176 10.28 0.21 -23.31
N ASN A 177 8.99 0.58 -23.24
CA ASN A 177 7.87 -0.11 -23.90
C ASN A 177 7.78 -1.61 -23.56
N THR A 178 8.11 -1.97 -22.32
CA THR A 178 8.05 -3.35 -21.83
C THR A 178 7.52 -3.40 -20.39
N THR A 179 7.53 -4.58 -19.78
CA THR A 179 7.14 -4.79 -18.38
C THR A 179 8.19 -5.64 -17.67
N GLY A 180 8.34 -5.47 -16.34
CA GLY A 180 9.23 -6.31 -15.55
C GLY A 180 8.91 -7.81 -15.70
N ALA A 181 7.63 -8.18 -15.79
CA ALA A 181 7.22 -9.57 -16.00
C ALA A 181 7.72 -10.14 -17.35
N ALA A 182 7.57 -9.37 -18.44
CA ALA A 182 8.02 -9.80 -19.76
C ALA A 182 9.55 -9.93 -19.82
N GLU A 183 10.27 -8.98 -19.22
CA GLU A 183 11.75 -9.03 -19.20
C GLU A 183 12.26 -10.13 -18.25
N SER A 184 11.56 -10.41 -17.15
CA SER A 184 11.87 -11.55 -16.27
C SER A 184 11.72 -12.88 -17.02
N GLU A 185 10.65 -13.05 -17.78
CA GLU A 185 10.44 -14.26 -18.57
C GLU A 185 11.53 -14.48 -19.62
N LYS A 186 11.97 -13.41 -20.29
CA LYS A 186 13.10 -13.48 -21.26
C LYS A 186 14.42 -13.82 -20.56
N ALA A 187 14.74 -13.13 -19.44
CA ALA A 187 15.95 -13.35 -18.67
C ALA A 187 16.05 -14.80 -18.17
N LEU A 188 14.94 -15.39 -17.69
CA LEU A 188 14.87 -16.79 -17.27
C LEU A 188 15.11 -17.77 -18.41
N LYS A 189 14.90 -17.37 -19.66
CA LYS A 189 15.23 -18.14 -20.87
C LYS A 189 16.65 -17.89 -21.39
N GLY A 190 17.42 -17.06 -20.70
CA GLY A 190 18.82 -16.77 -21.04
C GLY A 190 19.01 -15.64 -22.05
N ASP A 191 18.02 -14.77 -22.23
CA ASP A 191 18.13 -13.59 -23.07
C ASP A 191 19.10 -12.58 -22.45
N ASN A 192 20.20 -12.28 -23.14
CA ASN A 192 21.25 -11.41 -22.64
C ASN A 192 20.81 -9.94 -22.50
N ASP A 193 19.98 -9.44 -23.40
CA ASP A 193 19.51 -8.06 -23.34
C ASP A 193 18.57 -7.86 -22.14
N ALA A 194 17.71 -8.83 -21.85
CA ALA A 194 16.88 -8.84 -20.67
C ALA A 194 17.70 -8.94 -19.37
N LEU A 195 18.77 -9.75 -19.37
CA LEU A 195 19.69 -9.84 -18.22
C LEU A 195 20.41 -8.51 -17.95
N LEU A 196 20.91 -7.85 -19.01
CA LEU A 196 21.54 -6.53 -18.89
C LEU A 196 20.53 -5.47 -18.40
N LEU A 197 19.29 -5.52 -18.86
CA LEU A 197 18.24 -4.62 -18.42
C LEU A 197 17.94 -4.77 -16.92
N TRP A 198 17.94 -6.00 -16.41
CA TRP A 198 17.80 -6.26 -14.98
C TRP A 198 19.02 -5.85 -14.14
N GLN A 199 20.21 -5.80 -14.71
CA GLN A 199 21.39 -5.26 -14.04
C GLN A 199 21.37 -3.74 -13.97
N GLU A 200 20.73 -3.07 -14.94
CA GLU A 200 20.52 -1.62 -14.91
C GLU A 200 19.42 -1.22 -13.91
N PHE A 201 18.35 -2.03 -13.77
CA PHE A 201 17.27 -1.85 -12.81
C PHE A 201 17.74 -2.00 -11.36
#